data_f0b3909f82e9264614d68e44443bb40a
#
_entry.id   f0b3909f82e9264614d68e44443bb40a
#
_cell.length_a   1.000
_cell.length_b   1.000
_cell.length_c   1.000
_cell.angle_alpha   90.00
_cell.angle_beta   90.00
_cell.angle_gamma   90.00
#
_symmetry.space_group_name_H-M   'P 1'
#
loop_
_entity.id
_entity.type
_entity.pdbx_description
1 polymer ?
#
loop_
_entity_poly.entity_id
_entity_poly.type
_entity_poly.pdbx_seq_one_letter_code
_entity_poly.pdbx_strand_id
1 'polypeptide(L)'
;GDVYKRQDHGGCIPRGKGYLYESGLKVPLIVYFPPKWQHLAKQASGKEYSLVNFTDLGPTVLSLAGVKPPKQMQGKALYGKFANKEKRQMQFALAANQLHHFMPVRAVTDGRFKYIRSYIPYRQFALRNYYQWGMPSNKAWDKLVLEGHNTNPNWKLTFEAHPAEMLFDLEKDPDELHDLSGTPEYAEILSKMRQALSDHIRVTGDLGFFLPTSRTGHILYDKVRKEKYPLNELYTLVETAGTATTASLSMLEEAITNPLSEMRFWGVVGYAKLAREKQISSCPQALLALLQDSNPYIASEAAYAAAYLGKSQESVARLIIPTEEKYRKIGYSSLECLSLDPDMRDCIRPFLSELREAAETLPRLENEDAG
;
A
#
# COMPACT_ATOMS: atom_id res chain seq x y z
N GLY A 1 0.86 -36.32 9.62
CA GLY A 1 0.89 -35.65 8.32
C GLY A 1 0.12 -34.34 8.38
N ASP A 2 0.51 -33.36 7.60
CA ASP A 2 -0.15 -32.06 7.58
C ASP A 2 -1.58 -32.17 7.06
N VAL A 3 -2.50 -31.56 7.78
CA VAL A 3 -3.93 -31.50 7.42
C VAL A 3 -4.18 -30.42 6.36
N TYR A 4 -3.21 -29.52 6.17
CA TYR A 4 -3.32 -28.37 5.28
C TYR A 4 -2.19 -28.32 4.25
N LYS A 5 -2.55 -27.94 3.03
CA LYS A 5 -1.59 -27.45 2.04
C LYS A 5 -1.97 -26.03 1.66
N ARG A 6 -1.03 -25.10 1.78
CA ARG A 6 -1.21 -23.68 1.52
C ARG A 6 0.01 -23.13 0.80
N GLN A 7 -0.19 -21.99 0.17
CA GLN A 7 0.84 -21.14 -0.39
C GLN A 7 0.71 -19.74 0.23
N ASP A 8 1.79 -18.99 0.38
CA ASP A 8 1.78 -17.66 0.99
C ASP A 8 1.38 -16.55 0.01
N HIS A 9 1.82 -16.60 -1.26
CA HIS A 9 1.48 -15.63 -2.30
C HIS A 9 1.65 -16.17 -3.73
N GLY A 10 1.92 -17.46 -3.90
CA GLY A 10 2.25 -18.06 -5.21
C GLY A 10 3.61 -17.59 -5.74
N GLY A 11 3.72 -17.38 -7.05
CA GLY A 11 4.95 -16.89 -7.70
C GLY A 11 5.13 -15.37 -7.54
N CYS A 12 6.38 -14.91 -7.69
CA CYS A 12 6.72 -13.47 -7.76
C CYS A 12 6.41 -12.91 -9.15
N ILE A 13 5.13 -12.98 -9.55
CA ILE A 13 4.68 -12.44 -10.83
C ILE A 13 4.40 -10.93 -10.70
N PRO A 14 4.44 -10.18 -11.81
CA PRO A 14 3.97 -8.81 -11.85
C PRO A 14 2.54 -8.67 -11.30
N ARG A 15 2.27 -7.60 -10.53
CA ARG A 15 1.01 -7.36 -9.81
C ARG A 15 0.64 -8.43 -8.76
N GLY A 16 1.52 -9.40 -8.45
CA GLY A 16 1.28 -10.45 -7.46
C GLY A 16 1.78 -10.05 -6.08
N LYS A 17 2.96 -10.56 -5.69
CA LYS A 17 3.53 -10.32 -4.36
C LYS A 17 3.65 -8.83 -4.01
N GLY A 18 3.08 -8.44 -2.86
CA GLY A 18 3.13 -7.06 -2.35
C GLY A 18 1.95 -6.18 -2.78
N TYR A 19 1.10 -6.66 -3.70
CA TYR A 19 -0.10 -5.96 -4.16
C TYR A 19 -1.37 -6.56 -3.56
N LEU A 20 -2.45 -5.77 -3.49
CA LEU A 20 -3.73 -6.21 -2.96
C LEU A 20 -4.72 -6.70 -4.03
N TYR A 21 -4.21 -7.05 -5.21
CA TYR A 21 -4.99 -7.75 -6.24
C TYR A 21 -5.15 -9.24 -5.90
N GLU A 22 -6.12 -9.90 -6.53
CA GLU A 22 -6.33 -11.35 -6.35
C GLU A 22 -5.06 -12.16 -6.66
N SER A 23 -4.27 -11.72 -7.65
CA SER A 23 -2.97 -12.33 -7.98
C SER A 23 -1.96 -12.34 -6.82
N GLY A 24 -2.11 -11.45 -5.84
CA GLY A 24 -1.28 -11.37 -4.63
C GLY A 24 -1.97 -11.89 -3.36
N LEU A 25 -3.30 -11.93 -3.33
CA LEU A 25 -4.07 -12.26 -2.13
C LEU A 25 -4.72 -13.64 -2.19
N LYS A 26 -5.21 -14.06 -3.37
CA LYS A 26 -5.91 -15.34 -3.53
C LYS A 26 -4.93 -16.48 -3.71
N VAL A 27 -4.65 -17.16 -2.62
CA VAL A 27 -3.70 -18.26 -2.58
C VAL A 27 -4.39 -19.61 -2.40
N PRO A 28 -3.83 -20.72 -2.92
CA PRO A 28 -4.40 -22.05 -2.74
C PRO A 28 -4.42 -22.46 -1.26
N LEU A 29 -5.56 -22.97 -0.82
CA LEU A 29 -5.71 -23.65 0.47
C LEU A 29 -6.40 -24.97 0.26
N ILE A 30 -5.71 -26.08 0.52
CA ILE A 30 -6.25 -27.44 0.41
C ILE A 30 -6.32 -28.02 1.81
N VAL A 31 -7.50 -28.49 2.20
CA VAL A 31 -7.75 -29.14 3.49
C VAL A 31 -8.15 -30.57 3.25
N TYR A 32 -7.41 -31.52 3.84
CA TYR A 32 -7.70 -32.93 3.78
C TYR A 32 -7.99 -33.48 5.17
N PHE A 33 -9.10 -34.15 5.34
CA PHE A 33 -9.44 -34.89 6.56
C PHE A 33 -9.27 -36.38 6.33
N PRO A 34 -8.36 -37.06 7.04
CA PRO A 34 -8.26 -38.52 7.06
C PRO A 34 -9.60 -39.17 7.45
N PRO A 35 -9.85 -40.45 7.10
CA PRO A 35 -11.13 -41.12 7.37
C PRO A 35 -11.64 -40.99 8.80
N LYS A 36 -10.75 -41.08 9.79
CA LYS A 36 -11.07 -40.86 11.22
C LYS A 36 -11.67 -39.49 11.54
N TRP A 37 -11.33 -38.46 10.75
CA TRP A 37 -11.67 -37.06 10.99
C TRP A 37 -12.62 -36.48 9.96
N GLN A 38 -13.14 -37.29 9.03
CA GLN A 38 -14.05 -36.83 7.97
C GLN A 38 -15.33 -36.18 8.50
N HIS A 39 -15.78 -36.53 9.71
CA HIS A 39 -16.92 -35.91 10.37
C HIS A 39 -16.71 -34.39 10.65
N LEU A 40 -15.47 -33.89 10.59
CA LEU A 40 -15.15 -32.46 10.71
C LEU A 40 -15.27 -31.71 9.38
N ALA A 41 -15.31 -32.42 8.25
CA ALA A 41 -15.45 -31.82 6.94
C ALA A 41 -16.86 -31.25 6.77
N LYS A 42 -16.98 -30.04 6.23
CA LYS A 42 -18.28 -29.41 5.90
C LYS A 42 -18.96 -30.10 4.72
N GLN A 43 -18.17 -30.73 3.86
CA GLN A 43 -18.60 -31.47 2.69
C GLN A 43 -17.61 -32.60 2.39
N ALA A 44 -18.04 -33.63 1.68
CA ALA A 44 -17.22 -34.81 1.39
C ALA A 44 -16.01 -34.48 0.49
N SER A 45 -16.21 -33.63 -0.51
CA SER A 45 -15.18 -33.10 -1.39
C SER A 45 -15.73 -31.89 -2.16
N GLY A 46 -14.85 -31.10 -2.78
CA GLY A 46 -15.24 -29.98 -3.62
C GLY A 46 -14.56 -28.67 -3.25
N LYS A 47 -15.05 -27.60 -3.84
CA LYS A 47 -14.55 -26.23 -3.59
C LYS A 47 -15.38 -25.53 -2.52
N GLU A 48 -14.71 -24.89 -1.58
CA GLU A 48 -15.33 -24.02 -0.59
C GLU A 48 -15.09 -22.56 -1.01
N TYR A 49 -16.16 -21.78 -1.09
CA TYR A 49 -16.12 -20.38 -1.55
C TYR A 49 -16.25 -19.36 -0.40
N SER A 50 -16.14 -19.82 0.83
CA SER A 50 -16.13 -18.92 2.00
C SER A 50 -14.87 -18.05 2.02
N LEU A 51 -15.03 -16.82 2.48
CA LEU A 51 -13.90 -15.92 2.74
C LEU A 51 -13.07 -16.45 3.90
N VAL A 52 -11.81 -16.78 3.63
CA VAL A 52 -10.83 -17.34 4.57
C VAL A 52 -9.57 -16.48 4.58
N ASN A 53 -8.97 -16.33 5.76
CA ASN A 53 -7.72 -15.59 5.94
C ASN A 53 -6.70 -16.47 6.68
N PHE A 54 -5.42 -16.21 6.50
CA PHE A 54 -4.36 -16.92 7.22
C PHE A 54 -4.43 -16.76 8.74
N THR A 55 -4.98 -15.64 9.23
CA THR A 55 -5.26 -15.46 10.67
C THR A 55 -6.21 -16.51 11.23
N ASP A 56 -7.01 -17.19 10.36
CA ASP A 56 -7.96 -18.23 10.76
C ASP A 56 -7.27 -19.58 11.03
N LEU A 57 -6.04 -19.78 10.52
CA LEU A 57 -5.34 -21.06 10.66
C LEU A 57 -4.96 -21.36 12.12
N GLY A 58 -4.41 -20.39 12.85
CA GLY A 58 -4.04 -20.55 14.25
C GLY A 58 -5.22 -20.98 15.15
N PRO A 59 -6.33 -20.21 15.18
CA PRO A 59 -7.51 -20.63 15.95
C PRO A 59 -8.13 -21.94 15.44
N THR A 60 -7.99 -22.28 14.15
CA THR A 60 -8.46 -23.57 13.61
C THR A 60 -7.66 -24.75 14.18
N VAL A 61 -6.34 -24.63 14.24
CA VAL A 61 -5.48 -25.66 14.83
C VAL A 61 -5.83 -25.89 16.29
N LEU A 62 -5.99 -24.82 17.07
CA LEU A 62 -6.41 -24.93 18.48
C LEU A 62 -7.78 -25.59 18.62
N SER A 63 -8.73 -25.20 17.78
CA SER A 63 -10.09 -25.74 17.78
C SER A 63 -10.12 -27.25 17.46
N LEU A 64 -9.31 -27.69 16.49
CA LEU A 64 -9.13 -29.12 16.15
C LEU A 64 -8.50 -29.91 17.31
N ALA A 65 -7.58 -29.29 18.04
CA ALA A 65 -6.98 -29.86 19.25
C ALA A 65 -7.92 -29.83 20.48
N GLY A 66 -9.14 -29.31 20.34
CA GLY A 66 -10.10 -29.18 21.45
C GLY A 66 -9.78 -28.02 22.41
N VAL A 67 -8.84 -27.17 22.06
CA VAL A 67 -8.41 -26.00 22.85
C VAL A 67 -9.18 -24.76 22.37
N LYS A 68 -9.75 -24.02 23.33
CA LYS A 68 -10.45 -22.76 23.00
C LYS A 68 -9.44 -21.69 22.54
N PRO A 69 -9.61 -21.10 21.36
CA PRO A 69 -8.75 -20.00 20.91
C PRO A 69 -8.80 -18.81 21.88
N PRO A 70 -7.65 -18.20 22.22
CA PRO A 70 -7.60 -17.00 23.05
C PRO A 70 -8.32 -15.83 22.38
N LYS A 71 -8.89 -14.92 23.18
CA LYS A 71 -9.63 -13.74 22.69
C LYS A 71 -8.78 -12.78 21.86
N GLN A 72 -7.45 -12.80 22.04
CA GLN A 72 -6.50 -11.98 21.29
C GLN A 72 -6.34 -12.42 19.83
N MET A 73 -6.71 -13.66 19.49
CA MET A 73 -6.69 -14.11 18.09
C MET A 73 -7.83 -13.47 17.32
N GLN A 74 -7.50 -12.70 16.28
CA GLN A 74 -8.47 -12.00 15.43
C GLN A 74 -9.15 -12.94 14.42
N GLY A 75 -8.47 -14.03 14.04
CA GLY A 75 -9.01 -15.05 13.14
C GLY A 75 -10.12 -15.87 13.77
N LYS A 76 -10.90 -16.53 12.93
CA LYS A 76 -12.03 -17.40 13.31
C LYS A 76 -11.70 -18.85 12.96
N ALA A 77 -11.88 -19.78 13.89
CA ALA A 77 -11.68 -21.20 13.64
C ALA A 77 -12.62 -21.71 12.55
N LEU A 78 -12.07 -22.37 11.53
CA LEU A 78 -12.82 -22.89 10.40
C LEU A 78 -13.44 -24.26 10.71
N TYR A 79 -12.76 -25.08 11.52
CA TYR A 79 -13.11 -26.46 11.85
C TYR A 79 -12.88 -26.74 13.34
N GLY A 80 -13.41 -27.86 13.81
CA GLY A 80 -13.23 -28.35 15.18
C GLY A 80 -14.28 -27.86 16.18
N LYS A 81 -14.04 -28.13 17.48
CA LYS A 81 -14.99 -27.89 18.57
C LYS A 81 -15.45 -26.45 18.68
N PHE A 82 -14.57 -25.50 18.36
CA PHE A 82 -14.81 -24.06 18.47
C PHE A 82 -14.93 -23.38 17.10
N ALA A 83 -15.29 -24.14 16.06
CA ALA A 83 -15.49 -23.60 14.72
C ALA A 83 -16.53 -22.49 14.72
N ASN A 84 -16.22 -21.39 14.03
CA ASN A 84 -17.17 -20.30 13.85
C ASN A 84 -18.30 -20.73 12.94
N LYS A 85 -19.56 -20.48 13.35
CA LYS A 85 -20.76 -20.82 12.61
C LYS A 85 -21.24 -19.71 11.68
N GLU A 86 -20.78 -18.48 11.92
CA GLU A 86 -21.18 -17.32 11.13
C GLU A 86 -20.36 -17.24 9.84
N LYS A 87 -21.03 -17.01 8.71
CA LYS A 87 -20.37 -16.73 7.44
C LYS A 87 -19.72 -15.34 7.49
N ARG A 88 -18.42 -15.26 7.15
CA ARG A 88 -17.75 -13.97 7.00
C ARG A 88 -18.37 -13.22 5.82
N GLN A 89 -18.82 -12.00 6.05
CA GLN A 89 -19.44 -11.16 5.04
C GLN A 89 -18.41 -10.33 4.26
N MET A 90 -17.34 -9.92 4.94
CA MET A 90 -16.26 -9.11 4.35
C MET A 90 -14.90 -9.58 4.83
N GLN A 91 -13.92 -9.51 3.96
CA GLN A 91 -12.51 -9.76 4.23
C GLN A 91 -11.71 -8.50 3.94
N PHE A 92 -10.84 -8.13 4.87
CA PHE A 92 -9.96 -6.96 4.75
C PHE A 92 -8.53 -7.39 4.50
N ALA A 93 -7.81 -6.57 3.73
CA ALA A 93 -6.39 -6.74 3.45
C ALA A 93 -5.67 -5.41 3.56
N LEU A 94 -4.37 -5.47 3.87
CA LEU A 94 -3.55 -4.28 4.01
C LEU A 94 -2.15 -4.50 3.44
N ALA A 95 -1.60 -3.44 2.83
CA ALA A 95 -0.19 -3.27 2.59
C ALA A 95 0.20 -1.86 3.08
N ALA A 96 1.24 -1.78 3.90
CA ALA A 96 1.73 -0.49 4.40
C ALA A 96 2.98 -0.02 3.66
N ASN A 97 3.80 -0.98 3.23
CA ASN A 97 4.98 -0.74 2.43
C ASN A 97 4.90 -1.64 1.21
N GLN A 98 4.96 -1.04 0.03
CA GLN A 98 5.22 -1.81 -1.17
C GLN A 98 6.74 -1.96 -1.32
N LEU A 99 7.26 -3.09 -0.83
CA LEU A 99 8.64 -3.55 -1.03
C LEU A 99 9.68 -2.42 -0.82
N HIS A 100 9.64 -1.78 0.36
CA HIS A 100 10.49 -0.67 0.83
C HIS A 100 9.97 0.75 0.61
N HIS A 101 8.91 0.95 -0.17
CA HIS A 101 8.28 2.27 -0.32
C HIS A 101 7.07 2.38 0.62
N PHE A 102 7.01 3.47 1.38
CA PHE A 102 5.84 3.76 2.22
C PHE A 102 4.67 4.17 1.33
N MET A 103 3.82 3.21 1.01
CA MET A 103 2.64 3.37 0.16
C MET A 103 1.48 2.58 0.77
N PRO A 104 0.80 3.13 1.78
CA PRO A 104 -0.32 2.45 2.41
C PRO A 104 -1.47 2.22 1.43
N VAL A 105 -1.88 0.97 1.32
CA VAL A 105 -3.04 0.52 0.54
C VAL A 105 -3.89 -0.36 1.43
N ARG A 106 -5.20 -0.28 1.27
CA ARG A 106 -6.18 -1.14 1.97
C ARG A 106 -7.16 -1.70 0.96
N ALA A 107 -7.66 -2.90 1.24
CA ALA A 107 -8.70 -3.49 0.43
C ALA A 107 -9.77 -4.15 1.30
N VAL A 108 -10.98 -4.23 0.77
CA VAL A 108 -12.08 -5.01 1.32
C VAL A 108 -12.80 -5.74 0.19
N THR A 109 -13.21 -6.98 0.46
CA THR A 109 -14.02 -7.78 -0.48
C THR A 109 -15.15 -8.48 0.25
N ASP A 110 -16.30 -8.62 -0.42
CA ASP A 110 -17.42 -9.47 0.01
C ASP A 110 -17.42 -10.85 -0.68
N GLY A 111 -16.38 -11.09 -1.50
CA GLY A 111 -16.19 -12.31 -2.28
C GLY A 111 -16.57 -12.16 -3.76
N ARG A 112 -17.39 -11.16 -4.10
CA ARG A 112 -17.69 -10.78 -5.48
C ARG A 112 -17.09 -9.43 -5.82
N PHE A 113 -17.41 -8.39 -5.05
CA PHE A 113 -16.84 -7.07 -5.25
C PHE A 113 -15.61 -6.89 -4.39
N LYS A 114 -14.61 -6.19 -4.96
CA LYS A 114 -13.40 -5.82 -4.25
C LYS A 114 -13.12 -4.34 -4.44
N TYR A 115 -12.99 -3.66 -3.32
CA TYR A 115 -12.61 -2.26 -3.26
C TYR A 115 -11.17 -2.14 -2.78
N ILE A 116 -10.36 -1.38 -3.49
CA ILE A 116 -8.97 -1.06 -3.14
C ILE A 116 -8.85 0.45 -2.94
N ARG A 117 -8.29 0.85 -1.81
CA ARG A 117 -8.00 2.24 -1.48
C ARG A 117 -6.50 2.46 -1.41
N SER A 118 -5.98 3.32 -2.28
CA SER A 118 -4.63 3.87 -2.18
C SER A 118 -4.67 5.25 -1.50
N TYR A 119 -3.74 5.46 -0.57
CA TYR A 119 -3.66 6.72 0.17
C TYR A 119 -2.60 7.68 -0.37
N ILE A 120 -1.75 7.20 -1.31
CA ILE A 120 -0.79 8.00 -2.06
C ILE A 120 -0.97 7.68 -3.57
N PRO A 121 -2.10 8.05 -4.17
CA PRO A 121 -2.52 7.58 -5.50
C PRO A 121 -1.69 8.17 -6.65
N TYR A 122 -1.05 9.30 -6.45
CA TYR A 122 -0.23 9.95 -7.46
C TYR A 122 1.11 9.24 -7.73
N ARG A 123 1.50 8.26 -6.90
CA ARG A 123 2.67 7.40 -7.15
C ARG A 123 2.24 6.15 -7.88
N GLN A 124 3.10 5.66 -8.75
CA GLN A 124 2.88 4.37 -9.41
C GLN A 124 3.12 3.21 -8.44
N PHE A 125 2.44 2.08 -8.65
CA PHE A 125 2.66 0.90 -7.81
C PHE A 125 4.02 0.23 -8.09
N ALA A 126 4.48 0.23 -9.32
CA ALA A 126 5.74 -0.40 -9.73
C ALA A 126 6.95 0.52 -9.54
N LEU A 127 7.16 1.05 -8.34
CA LEU A 127 8.43 1.68 -7.99
C LEU A 127 9.53 0.62 -7.97
N ARG A 128 10.65 0.92 -8.63
CA ARG A 128 11.76 -0.02 -8.79
C ARG A 128 12.39 -0.32 -7.44
N ASN A 129 12.52 -1.59 -7.15
CA ASN A 129 13.18 -2.08 -5.94
C ASN A 129 14.05 -3.30 -6.29
N TYR A 130 15.07 -3.56 -5.49
CA TYR A 130 16.04 -4.61 -5.76
C TYR A 130 15.42 -6.00 -5.83
N TYR A 131 14.37 -6.25 -5.05
CA TYR A 131 13.75 -7.57 -4.95
C TYR A 131 12.97 -7.92 -6.23
N GLN A 132 12.04 -7.07 -6.64
CA GLN A 132 11.24 -7.31 -7.85
C GLN A 132 12.08 -7.15 -9.12
N TRP A 133 12.92 -6.12 -9.18
CA TRP A 133 13.81 -5.90 -10.34
C TRP A 133 15.04 -6.83 -10.36
N GLY A 134 15.24 -7.64 -9.32
CA GLY A 134 16.07 -8.84 -9.38
C GLY A 134 15.51 -9.92 -10.32
N MET A 135 14.19 -9.94 -10.55
CA MET A 135 13.51 -10.92 -11.40
C MET A 135 13.60 -10.53 -12.89
N PRO A 136 14.08 -11.43 -13.77
CA PRO A 136 14.17 -11.15 -15.22
C PRO A 136 12.83 -10.75 -15.86
N SER A 137 11.71 -11.32 -15.38
CA SER A 137 10.36 -11.01 -15.87
C SER A 137 9.97 -9.54 -15.64
N ASN A 138 10.25 -8.98 -14.46
CA ASN A 138 9.95 -7.60 -14.15
C ASN A 138 10.82 -6.64 -14.96
N LYS A 139 12.11 -6.96 -15.15
CA LYS A 139 13.02 -6.18 -16.00
C LYS A 139 12.57 -6.17 -17.46
N ALA A 140 12.18 -7.33 -17.99
CA ALA A 140 11.70 -7.45 -19.36
C ALA A 140 10.40 -6.67 -19.57
N TRP A 141 9.49 -6.74 -18.63
CA TRP A 141 8.23 -5.99 -18.67
C TRP A 141 8.46 -4.48 -18.62
N ASP A 142 9.25 -4.00 -17.65
CA ASP A 142 9.65 -2.60 -17.53
C ASP A 142 10.27 -2.07 -18.82
N LYS A 143 11.20 -2.82 -19.41
CA LYS A 143 11.84 -2.47 -20.69
C LYS A 143 10.79 -2.33 -21.81
N LEU A 144 9.89 -3.29 -21.97
CA LEU A 144 8.84 -3.23 -23.00
C LEU A 144 7.92 -2.02 -22.83
N VAL A 145 7.57 -1.65 -21.58
CA VAL A 145 6.75 -0.47 -21.30
C VAL A 145 7.51 0.81 -21.61
N LEU A 146 8.76 0.93 -21.19
CA LEU A 146 9.60 2.11 -21.44
C LEU A 146 9.91 2.34 -22.92
N GLU A 147 10.13 1.28 -23.69
CA GLU A 147 10.40 1.33 -25.13
C GLU A 147 9.15 1.51 -25.98
N GLY A 148 7.95 1.51 -25.35
CA GLY A 148 6.69 1.67 -26.06
C GLY A 148 6.27 0.46 -26.91
N HIS A 149 6.91 -0.70 -26.68
CA HIS A 149 6.61 -1.94 -27.40
C HIS A 149 5.40 -2.71 -26.87
N ASN A 150 4.71 -2.18 -25.88
CA ASN A 150 3.53 -2.80 -25.31
C ASN A 150 2.31 -2.54 -26.21
N THR A 151 1.81 -3.58 -26.85
CA THR A 151 0.59 -3.56 -27.64
C THR A 151 -0.68 -3.67 -26.79
N ASN A 152 -0.57 -4.18 -25.57
CA ASN A 152 -1.67 -4.34 -24.63
C ASN A 152 -1.68 -3.18 -23.62
N PRO A 153 -2.74 -2.35 -23.58
CA PRO A 153 -2.85 -1.19 -22.69
C PRO A 153 -2.77 -1.58 -21.20
N ASN A 154 -3.19 -2.80 -20.84
CA ASN A 154 -3.16 -3.29 -19.46
C ASN A 154 -1.73 -3.47 -18.91
N TRP A 155 -0.71 -3.57 -19.76
CA TRP A 155 0.68 -3.69 -19.34
C TRP A 155 1.20 -2.44 -18.63
N LYS A 156 0.57 -1.28 -18.84
CA LYS A 156 0.95 -0.02 -18.21
C LYS A 156 0.35 0.17 -16.81
N LEU A 157 -0.75 -0.48 -16.49
CA LEU A 157 -1.56 -0.19 -15.30
C LEU A 157 -0.75 -0.11 -13.99
N THR A 158 0.33 -0.90 -13.87
CA THR A 158 1.18 -0.91 -12.68
C THR A 158 2.24 0.19 -12.69
N PHE A 159 2.59 0.72 -13.89
CA PHE A 159 3.62 1.73 -14.09
C PHE A 159 3.08 3.15 -14.17
N GLU A 160 1.77 3.31 -14.15
CA GLU A 160 1.10 4.61 -14.14
C GLU A 160 0.60 4.94 -12.73
N ALA A 161 0.34 6.22 -12.49
CA ALA A 161 -0.43 6.63 -11.31
C ALA A 161 -1.82 6.00 -11.40
N HIS A 162 -2.38 5.67 -10.27
CA HIS A 162 -3.65 4.98 -10.20
C HIS A 162 -4.69 5.81 -9.43
N PRO A 163 -5.98 5.55 -9.60
CA PRO A 163 -7.01 6.23 -8.82
C PRO A 163 -6.83 5.98 -7.32
N ALA A 164 -7.29 6.95 -6.50
CA ALA A 164 -7.32 6.76 -5.06
C ALA A 164 -8.23 5.60 -4.64
N GLU A 165 -9.24 5.32 -5.45
CA GLU A 165 -10.23 4.29 -5.22
C GLU A 165 -10.38 3.45 -6.48
N MET A 166 -10.45 2.13 -6.31
CA MET A 166 -10.72 1.18 -7.38
C MET A 166 -11.75 0.17 -6.91
N LEU A 167 -12.67 -0.20 -7.80
CA LEU A 167 -13.71 -1.22 -7.54
C LEU A 167 -13.71 -2.24 -8.67
N PHE A 168 -13.73 -3.52 -8.33
CA PHE A 168 -13.72 -4.62 -9.30
C PHE A 168 -14.86 -5.61 -9.01
N ASP A 169 -15.47 -6.17 -10.05
CA ASP A 169 -16.39 -7.31 -9.96
C ASP A 169 -15.59 -8.59 -10.29
N LEU A 170 -15.14 -9.31 -9.27
CA LEU A 170 -14.25 -10.47 -9.39
C LEU A 170 -14.90 -11.66 -10.12
N GLU A 171 -16.23 -11.68 -10.27
CA GLU A 171 -16.92 -12.70 -11.07
C GLU A 171 -16.78 -12.42 -12.56
N LYS A 172 -16.79 -11.14 -12.97
CA LYS A 172 -16.71 -10.71 -14.37
C LYS A 172 -15.30 -10.37 -14.81
N ASP A 173 -14.48 -9.89 -13.86
CA ASP A 173 -13.11 -9.42 -14.08
C ASP A 173 -12.17 -9.97 -12.99
N PRO A 174 -11.86 -11.29 -13.04
CA PRO A 174 -11.01 -11.95 -12.05
C PRO A 174 -9.55 -11.45 -12.06
N ASP A 175 -9.13 -10.79 -13.14
CA ASP A 175 -7.78 -10.21 -13.29
C ASP A 175 -7.71 -8.73 -12.86
N GLU A 176 -8.84 -8.13 -12.46
CA GLU A 176 -8.94 -6.76 -11.94
C GLU A 176 -8.33 -5.72 -12.90
N LEU A 177 -8.77 -5.77 -14.16
CA LEU A 177 -8.30 -4.89 -15.22
C LEU A 177 -9.24 -3.71 -15.49
N HIS A 178 -10.52 -3.82 -15.07
CA HIS A 178 -11.57 -2.85 -15.38
C HIS A 178 -12.07 -2.23 -14.08
N ASP A 179 -11.57 -1.03 -13.77
CA ASP A 179 -12.01 -0.27 -12.62
C ASP A 179 -13.43 0.29 -12.80
N LEU A 180 -14.33 -0.08 -11.90
CA LEU A 180 -15.74 0.32 -11.89
C LEU A 180 -16.01 1.53 -10.97
N SER A 181 -15.00 2.07 -10.30
CA SER A 181 -15.16 3.14 -9.30
C SER A 181 -15.77 4.42 -9.86
N GLY A 182 -15.56 4.71 -11.15
CA GLY A 182 -16.14 5.83 -11.88
C GLY A 182 -17.49 5.54 -12.53
N THR A 183 -18.03 4.33 -12.41
CA THR A 183 -19.25 3.90 -13.10
C THR A 183 -20.48 4.13 -12.23
N PRO A 184 -21.47 4.98 -12.63
CA PRO A 184 -22.61 5.36 -11.79
C PRO A 184 -23.44 4.17 -11.26
N GLU A 185 -23.57 3.11 -12.05
CA GLU A 185 -24.31 1.89 -11.68
C GLU A 185 -23.75 1.19 -10.44
N TYR A 186 -22.46 1.40 -10.12
CA TYR A 186 -21.78 0.79 -8.97
C TYR A 186 -21.56 1.76 -7.82
N ALA A 187 -22.10 2.98 -7.88
CA ALA A 187 -21.88 4.03 -6.87
C ALA A 187 -22.32 3.61 -5.46
N GLU A 188 -23.44 2.89 -5.33
CA GLU A 188 -23.94 2.38 -4.05
C GLU A 188 -23.00 1.32 -3.47
N ILE A 189 -22.53 0.39 -4.31
CA ILE A 189 -21.58 -0.66 -3.92
C ILE A 189 -20.25 -0.03 -3.49
N LEU A 190 -19.74 0.92 -4.27
CA LEU A 190 -18.53 1.68 -3.94
C LEU A 190 -18.66 2.37 -2.58
N SER A 191 -19.79 3.06 -2.34
CA SER A 191 -20.05 3.75 -1.08
C SER A 191 -20.08 2.78 0.12
N LYS A 192 -20.78 1.65 -0.02
CA LYS A 192 -20.85 0.60 1.00
C LYS A 192 -19.48 0.03 1.34
N MET A 193 -18.66 -0.28 0.31
CA MET A 193 -17.32 -0.84 0.51
C MET A 193 -16.36 0.17 1.13
N ARG A 194 -16.43 1.44 0.70
CA ARG A 194 -15.67 2.56 1.27
C ARG A 194 -15.97 2.71 2.75
N GLN A 195 -17.25 2.75 3.12
CA GLN A 195 -17.68 2.88 4.51
C GLN A 195 -17.20 1.70 5.35
N ALA A 196 -17.39 0.46 4.86
CA ALA A 196 -16.95 -0.73 5.57
C ALA A 196 -15.44 -0.73 5.84
N LEU A 197 -14.64 -0.26 4.88
CA LEU A 197 -13.20 -0.14 5.05
C LEU A 197 -12.82 0.95 6.06
N SER A 198 -13.45 2.12 5.99
CA SER A 198 -13.23 3.23 6.93
C SER A 198 -13.57 2.81 8.36
N ASP A 199 -14.72 2.14 8.56
CA ASP A 199 -15.13 1.63 9.86
C ASP A 199 -14.14 0.60 10.42
N HIS A 200 -13.67 -0.32 9.56
CA HIS A 200 -12.68 -1.32 9.95
C HIS A 200 -11.36 -0.69 10.42
N ILE A 201 -10.84 0.30 9.69
CA ILE A 201 -9.63 1.04 10.06
C ILE A 201 -9.78 1.67 11.45
N ARG A 202 -10.92 2.33 11.71
CA ARG A 202 -11.19 3.01 12.98
C ARG A 202 -11.37 2.03 14.14
N VAL A 203 -12.13 0.96 13.93
CA VAL A 203 -12.42 -0.05 14.96
C VAL A 203 -11.15 -0.84 15.33
N THR A 204 -10.29 -1.13 14.36
CA THR A 204 -9.04 -1.87 14.61
C THR A 204 -7.90 -0.98 15.12
N GLY A 205 -8.03 0.34 15.00
CA GLY A 205 -6.97 1.28 15.34
C GLY A 205 -5.74 1.06 14.45
N ASP A 206 -5.92 1.06 13.14
CA ASP A 206 -4.90 0.71 12.14
C ASP A 206 -3.68 1.65 12.21
N LEU A 207 -2.55 1.14 12.71
CA LEU A 207 -1.30 1.88 12.83
C LEU A 207 -0.45 1.87 11.54
N GLY A 208 -0.96 1.29 10.46
CA GLY A 208 -0.26 1.21 9.18
C GLY A 208 -0.08 2.56 8.46
N PHE A 209 -0.67 3.63 8.97
CA PHE A 209 -0.52 5.01 8.47
C PHE A 209 0.57 5.80 9.18
N PHE A 210 1.20 5.22 10.20
CA PHE A 210 2.37 5.82 10.84
C PHE A 210 3.61 5.60 9.97
N LEU A 211 4.50 6.61 9.97
CA LEU A 211 5.73 6.56 9.21
C LEU A 211 6.64 5.42 9.69
N PRO A 212 7.45 4.80 8.80
CA PRO A 212 8.39 3.77 9.20
C PRO A 212 9.38 4.21 10.29
N THR A 213 9.75 5.49 10.34
CA THR A 213 10.57 6.08 11.41
C THR A 213 9.91 6.04 12.79
N SER A 214 8.58 6.03 12.85
CA SER A 214 7.81 5.95 14.10
C SER A 214 7.53 4.51 14.52
N ARG A 215 7.79 3.51 13.64
CA ARG A 215 7.48 2.10 13.88
C ARG A 215 8.68 1.38 14.48
N THR A 216 8.82 1.46 15.77
CA THR A 216 9.84 0.71 16.52
C THR A 216 9.20 -0.42 17.31
N GLY A 217 8.85 -1.51 16.63
CA GLY A 217 8.26 -2.71 17.25
C GLY A 217 6.95 -2.43 18.00
N HIS A 218 6.79 -3.03 19.19
CA HIS A 218 5.63 -2.82 20.07
C HIS A 218 5.56 -1.40 20.70
N ILE A 219 6.63 -0.64 20.61
CA ILE A 219 6.73 0.71 21.21
C ILE A 219 5.68 1.64 20.61
N LEU A 220 5.39 1.55 19.30
CA LEU A 220 4.38 2.40 18.68
C LEU A 220 2.99 2.18 19.27
N TYR A 221 2.56 0.91 19.44
CA TYR A 221 1.25 0.60 20.02
C TYR A 221 1.11 1.17 21.42
N ASP A 222 2.12 0.95 22.26
CA ASP A 222 2.15 1.45 23.62
C ASP A 222 2.16 2.99 23.65
N LYS A 223 2.95 3.64 22.79
CA LYS A 223 3.02 5.09 22.67
C LYS A 223 1.67 5.68 22.30
N VAL A 224 1.05 5.20 21.23
CA VAL A 224 -0.25 5.66 20.75
C VAL A 224 -1.32 5.54 21.85
N ARG A 225 -1.33 4.43 22.56
CA ARG A 225 -2.29 4.18 23.66
C ARG A 225 -2.05 5.08 24.87
N LYS A 226 -0.80 5.23 25.31
CA LYS A 226 -0.43 6.02 26.50
C LYS A 226 -0.57 7.51 26.26
N GLU A 227 -0.16 8.00 25.09
CA GLU A 227 -0.19 9.41 24.73
C GLU A 227 -1.55 9.87 24.21
N LYS A 228 -2.55 8.98 24.14
CA LYS A 228 -3.89 9.26 23.59
C LYS A 228 -3.79 9.96 22.23
N TYR A 229 -2.99 9.37 21.33
CA TYR A 229 -2.79 9.91 19.99
C TYR A 229 -4.14 10.15 19.28
N PRO A 230 -4.34 11.27 18.56
CA PRO A 230 -5.60 11.63 17.92
C PRO A 230 -5.81 10.77 16.63
N LEU A 231 -6.08 9.48 16.80
CA LEU A 231 -6.20 8.52 15.68
C LEU A 231 -7.34 8.86 14.72
N ASN A 232 -8.48 9.34 15.24
CA ASN A 232 -9.62 9.67 14.38
C ASN A 232 -9.34 10.87 13.49
N GLU A 233 -8.66 11.87 14.00
CA GLU A 233 -8.19 13.03 13.26
C GLU A 233 -7.16 12.62 12.21
N LEU A 234 -6.22 11.73 12.59
CA LEU A 234 -5.26 11.17 11.64
C LEU A 234 -5.97 10.43 10.51
N TYR A 235 -6.92 9.54 10.81
CA TYR A 235 -7.63 8.78 9.77
C TYR A 235 -8.44 9.70 8.86
N THR A 236 -9.08 10.73 9.40
CA THR A 236 -9.80 11.71 8.61
C THR A 236 -8.86 12.46 7.66
N LEU A 237 -7.69 12.88 8.15
CA LEU A 237 -6.67 13.52 7.32
C LEU A 237 -6.12 12.58 6.25
N VAL A 238 -5.83 11.33 6.59
CA VAL A 238 -5.35 10.29 5.65
C VAL A 238 -6.36 10.05 4.52
N GLU A 239 -7.62 9.89 4.86
CA GLU A 239 -8.72 9.72 3.90
C GLU A 239 -8.85 10.94 2.99
N THR A 240 -8.74 12.15 3.55
CA THR A 240 -8.80 13.40 2.82
C THR A 240 -7.60 13.59 1.90
N ALA A 241 -6.39 13.35 2.38
CA ALA A 241 -5.15 13.60 1.63
C ALA A 241 -5.10 12.87 0.29
N GLY A 242 -5.48 11.59 0.27
CA GLY A 242 -5.49 10.77 -0.95
C GLY A 242 -6.56 11.18 -1.98
N THR A 243 -7.57 11.94 -1.56
CA THR A 243 -8.66 12.47 -2.43
C THR A 243 -8.78 13.99 -2.36
N ALA A 244 -7.72 14.68 -1.91
CA ALA A 244 -7.74 16.11 -1.70
C ALA A 244 -8.22 16.89 -2.94
N THR A 245 -9.02 17.91 -2.69
CA THR A 245 -9.44 18.95 -3.64
C THR A 245 -9.09 20.31 -3.02
N THR A 246 -9.27 21.39 -3.76
CA THR A 246 -9.04 22.75 -3.22
C THR A 246 -9.88 23.06 -1.98
N ALA A 247 -11.03 22.41 -1.81
CA ALA A 247 -11.84 22.49 -0.59
C ALA A 247 -11.14 21.93 0.66
N SER A 248 -10.11 21.08 0.48
CA SER A 248 -9.35 20.50 1.57
C SER A 248 -8.19 21.37 2.07
N LEU A 249 -7.89 22.50 1.41
CA LEU A 249 -6.69 23.30 1.66
C LEU A 249 -6.56 23.76 3.13
N SER A 250 -7.63 24.23 3.74
CA SER A 250 -7.58 24.69 5.15
C SER A 250 -7.13 23.58 6.10
N MET A 251 -7.64 22.35 5.92
CA MET A 251 -7.22 21.18 6.72
C MET A 251 -5.75 20.83 6.45
N LEU A 252 -5.31 20.90 5.19
CA LEU A 252 -3.93 20.59 4.81
C LEU A 252 -2.95 21.62 5.34
N GLU A 253 -3.31 22.92 5.36
CA GLU A 253 -2.52 24.01 5.93
C GLU A 253 -2.30 23.83 7.44
N GLU A 254 -3.36 23.46 8.17
CA GLU A 254 -3.25 23.13 9.58
C GLU A 254 -2.36 21.89 9.79
N ALA A 255 -2.53 20.87 8.96
CA ALA A 255 -1.79 19.63 9.07
C ALA A 255 -0.29 19.79 8.86
N ILE A 256 0.16 20.55 7.85
CA ILE A 256 1.61 20.73 7.57
C ILE A 256 2.36 21.49 8.65
N THR A 257 1.66 22.19 9.54
CA THR A 257 2.25 22.91 10.69
C THR A 257 2.08 22.18 12.02
N ASN A 258 1.45 20.99 12.01
CA ASN A 258 1.14 20.22 13.21
C ASN A 258 2.42 19.70 13.89
N PRO A 259 2.50 19.68 15.24
CA PRO A 259 3.65 19.12 15.96
C PRO A 259 3.84 17.60 15.71
N LEU A 260 2.78 16.86 15.39
CA LEU A 260 2.85 15.42 15.13
C LEU A 260 3.33 15.15 13.69
N SER A 261 4.38 14.34 13.55
CA SER A 261 5.01 14.04 12.27
C SER A 261 4.05 13.39 11.27
N GLU A 262 3.19 12.48 11.73
CA GLU A 262 2.21 11.82 10.87
C GLU A 262 1.20 12.82 10.29
N MET A 263 0.76 13.80 11.10
CA MET A 263 -0.15 14.84 10.62
C MET A 263 0.53 15.69 9.55
N ARG A 264 1.78 16.13 9.79
CA ARG A 264 2.54 16.87 8.77
C ARG A 264 2.71 16.09 7.49
N PHE A 265 3.11 14.81 7.60
CA PHE A 265 3.29 13.96 6.42
C PHE A 265 2.03 13.87 5.57
N TRP A 266 0.89 13.55 6.19
CA TRP A 266 -0.37 13.40 5.46
C TRP A 266 -0.89 14.73 4.92
N GLY A 267 -0.64 15.85 5.61
CA GLY A 267 -0.86 17.18 5.06
C GLY A 267 -0.06 17.43 3.77
N VAL A 268 1.23 17.06 3.77
CA VAL A 268 2.09 17.15 2.58
C VAL A 268 1.62 16.24 1.45
N VAL A 269 1.15 15.02 1.75
CA VAL A 269 0.56 14.11 0.75
C VAL A 269 -0.62 14.78 0.04
N GLY A 270 -1.49 15.46 0.77
CA GLY A 270 -2.59 16.21 0.17
C GLY A 270 -2.10 17.34 -0.76
N TYR A 271 -1.09 18.09 -0.33
CA TYR A 271 -0.45 19.10 -1.18
C TYR A 271 0.19 18.51 -2.43
N ALA A 272 0.91 17.40 -2.31
CA ALA A 272 1.54 16.71 -3.43
C ALA A 272 0.52 16.29 -4.50
N LYS A 273 -0.63 15.77 -4.05
CA LYS A 273 -1.74 15.42 -4.94
C LYS A 273 -2.28 16.66 -5.68
N LEU A 274 -2.61 17.73 -4.94
CA LEU A 274 -3.15 18.95 -5.53
C LEU A 274 -2.17 19.61 -6.51
N ALA A 275 -0.89 19.62 -6.16
CA ALA A 275 0.17 20.18 -7.00
C ALA A 275 0.32 19.39 -8.31
N ARG A 276 0.42 18.05 -8.20
CA ARG A 276 0.56 17.18 -9.37
C ARG A 276 -0.64 17.26 -10.32
N GLU A 277 -1.84 17.36 -9.77
CA GLU A 277 -3.07 17.55 -10.55
C GLU A 277 -3.30 19.00 -11.02
N LYS A 278 -2.33 19.89 -10.78
CA LYS A 278 -2.37 21.30 -11.18
C LYS A 278 -3.58 22.07 -10.61
N GLN A 279 -4.11 21.59 -9.46
CA GLN A 279 -5.22 22.26 -8.76
C GLN A 279 -4.75 23.46 -7.95
N ILE A 280 -3.46 23.52 -7.63
CA ILE A 280 -2.78 24.65 -6.98
C ILE A 280 -1.49 24.96 -7.75
N SER A 281 -1.04 26.23 -7.70
CA SER A 281 0.16 26.70 -8.41
C SER A 281 1.17 27.42 -7.51
N SER A 282 0.78 27.76 -6.28
CA SER A 282 1.66 28.44 -5.33
C SER A 282 2.18 27.46 -4.28
N CYS A 283 3.47 27.56 -3.95
CA CYS A 283 4.09 26.78 -2.87
C CYS A 283 4.01 27.61 -1.57
N PRO A 284 3.21 27.15 -0.57
CA PRO A 284 3.16 27.83 0.71
C PRO A 284 4.52 27.79 1.40
N GLN A 285 4.87 28.86 2.13
CA GLN A 285 6.14 28.95 2.87
C GLN A 285 6.28 27.81 3.91
N ALA A 286 5.17 27.44 4.55
CA ALA A 286 5.14 26.33 5.50
C ALA A 286 5.49 24.99 4.84
N LEU A 287 5.02 24.73 3.62
CA LEU A 287 5.38 23.53 2.85
C LEU A 287 6.87 23.56 2.46
N LEU A 288 7.37 24.70 2.03
CA LEU A 288 8.78 24.85 1.66
C LEU A 288 9.71 24.65 2.87
N ALA A 289 9.31 25.09 4.05
CA ALA A 289 10.07 24.87 5.28
C ALA A 289 10.21 23.36 5.61
N LEU A 290 9.23 22.53 5.24
CA LEU A 290 9.28 21.08 5.46
C LEU A 290 10.32 20.34 4.62
N LEU A 291 10.97 20.98 3.64
CA LEU A 291 12.16 20.43 2.99
C LEU A 291 13.28 20.17 4.00
N GLN A 292 13.28 20.90 5.12
CA GLN A 292 14.25 20.76 6.21
C GLN A 292 13.68 20.00 7.43
N ASP A 293 12.52 19.35 7.29
CA ASP A 293 11.98 18.53 8.38
C ASP A 293 12.97 17.43 8.77
N SER A 294 13.09 17.20 10.07
CA SER A 294 13.98 16.18 10.63
C SER A 294 13.57 14.75 10.25
N ASN A 295 12.29 14.55 9.87
CA ASN A 295 11.81 13.28 9.39
C ASN A 295 12.03 13.17 7.86
N PRO A 296 12.85 12.24 7.38
CA PRO A 296 13.22 12.13 5.97
C PRO A 296 12.03 11.81 5.03
N TYR A 297 10.98 11.17 5.53
CA TYR A 297 9.76 10.95 4.75
C TYR A 297 9.01 12.25 4.50
N ILE A 298 8.91 13.13 5.52
CA ILE A 298 8.26 14.43 5.39
C ILE A 298 9.06 15.31 4.44
N ALA A 299 10.37 15.41 4.65
CA ALA A 299 11.24 16.23 3.81
C ALA A 299 11.24 15.78 2.34
N SER A 300 11.25 14.47 2.08
CA SER A 300 11.19 13.92 0.72
C SER A 300 9.83 14.18 0.05
N GLU A 301 8.74 14.01 0.79
CA GLU A 301 7.40 14.24 0.25
C GLU A 301 7.15 15.74 0.00
N ALA A 302 7.63 16.60 0.90
CA ALA A 302 7.58 18.06 0.72
C ALA A 302 8.40 18.51 -0.50
N ALA A 303 9.59 17.93 -0.71
CA ALA A 303 10.39 18.18 -1.91
C ALA A 303 9.66 17.73 -3.17
N TYR A 304 9.03 16.55 -3.17
CA TYR A 304 8.20 16.09 -4.28
C TYR A 304 7.06 17.07 -4.60
N ALA A 305 6.30 17.49 -3.61
CA ALA A 305 5.21 18.46 -3.78
C ALA A 305 5.71 19.82 -4.28
N ALA A 306 6.79 20.34 -3.68
CA ALA A 306 7.36 21.64 -4.03
C ALA A 306 7.92 21.67 -5.46
N ALA A 307 8.42 20.54 -5.98
CA ALA A 307 8.87 20.45 -7.37
C ALA A 307 7.75 20.78 -8.36
N TYR A 308 6.54 20.26 -8.15
CA TYR A 308 5.36 20.58 -8.98
C TYR A 308 4.88 22.03 -8.81
N LEU A 309 5.28 22.70 -7.72
CA LEU A 309 4.93 24.10 -7.41
C LEU A 309 6.04 25.08 -7.80
N GLY A 310 6.87 24.71 -8.77
CA GLY A 310 7.91 25.58 -9.33
C GLY A 310 9.19 25.70 -8.50
N LYS A 311 9.39 24.83 -7.50
CA LYS A 311 10.60 24.77 -6.64
C LYS A 311 11.48 23.58 -6.97
N SER A 312 11.58 23.24 -8.26
CA SER A 312 12.25 21.99 -8.70
C SER A 312 13.73 21.94 -8.36
N GLN A 313 14.46 23.06 -8.42
CA GLN A 313 15.89 23.10 -8.11
C GLN A 313 16.18 22.73 -6.66
N GLU A 314 15.55 23.42 -5.72
CA GLU A 314 15.68 23.16 -4.28
C GLU A 314 15.20 21.75 -3.91
N SER A 315 14.14 21.31 -4.57
CA SER A 315 13.52 20.01 -4.34
C SER A 315 14.44 18.88 -4.79
N VAL A 316 14.95 18.91 -6.00
CA VAL A 316 15.84 17.85 -6.53
C VAL A 316 17.14 17.81 -5.74
N ALA A 317 17.75 18.97 -5.43
CA ALA A 317 18.93 19.03 -4.57
C ALA A 317 18.67 18.37 -3.21
N ARG A 318 17.50 18.61 -2.59
CA ARG A 318 17.14 17.98 -1.31
C ARG A 318 16.95 16.48 -1.39
N LEU A 319 16.48 15.95 -2.54
CA LEU A 319 16.27 14.52 -2.74
C LEU A 319 17.56 13.75 -3.02
N ILE A 320 18.56 14.40 -3.62
CA ILE A 320 19.85 13.79 -3.96
C ILE A 320 20.77 13.66 -2.74
N ILE A 321 20.70 14.59 -1.79
CA ILE A 321 21.63 14.68 -0.64
C ILE A 321 20.94 14.17 0.65
N PRO A 322 20.71 12.89 0.82
CA PRO A 322 20.27 12.37 2.09
C PRO A 322 21.46 12.26 3.04
N THR A 323 21.29 12.77 4.24
CA THR A 323 22.34 12.79 5.28
C THR A 323 22.72 11.40 5.79
N GLU A 324 21.82 10.41 5.67
CA GLU A 324 22.05 9.03 6.10
C GLU A 324 21.71 8.02 4.99
N GLU A 325 22.57 7.03 4.80
CA GLU A 325 22.43 6.00 3.75
C GLU A 325 21.08 5.27 3.76
N LYS A 326 20.58 4.92 4.95
CA LYS A 326 19.28 4.25 5.12
C LYS A 326 18.09 5.03 4.56
N TYR A 327 18.22 6.37 4.42
CA TYR A 327 17.16 7.26 3.92
C TYR A 327 17.32 7.63 2.44
N ARG A 328 18.46 7.29 1.80
CA ARG A 328 18.67 7.56 0.37
C ARG A 328 17.57 6.99 -0.51
N LYS A 329 17.09 5.78 -0.19
CA LYS A 329 16.01 5.12 -0.93
C LYS A 329 14.71 5.93 -0.94
N ILE A 330 14.44 6.75 0.09
CA ILE A 330 13.23 7.59 0.17
C ILE A 330 13.31 8.71 -0.86
N GLY A 331 14.44 9.41 -0.92
CA GLY A 331 14.68 10.46 -1.91
C GLY A 331 14.64 9.92 -3.34
N TYR A 332 15.31 8.79 -3.59
CA TYR A 332 15.33 8.16 -4.91
C TYR A 332 13.95 7.72 -5.40
N SER A 333 13.06 7.28 -4.52
CA SER A 333 11.68 6.99 -4.90
C SER A 333 10.94 8.22 -5.43
N SER A 334 11.15 9.37 -4.81
CA SER A 334 10.56 10.64 -5.24
C SER A 334 11.19 11.12 -6.55
N LEU A 335 12.51 10.97 -6.71
CA LEU A 335 13.21 11.27 -7.98
C LEU A 335 12.75 10.37 -9.12
N GLU A 336 12.55 9.07 -8.85
CA GLU A 336 11.99 8.14 -9.83
C GLU A 336 10.61 8.58 -10.30
N CYS A 337 9.71 8.94 -9.37
CA CYS A 337 8.38 9.45 -9.73
C CYS A 337 8.46 10.73 -10.59
N LEU A 338 9.34 11.67 -10.25
CA LEU A 338 9.55 12.89 -11.04
C LEU A 338 10.14 12.57 -12.43
N SER A 339 11.07 11.61 -12.52
CA SER A 339 11.70 11.23 -13.79
C SER A 339 10.75 10.56 -14.78
N LEU A 340 9.74 9.87 -14.26
CA LEU A 340 8.74 9.16 -15.04
C LEU A 340 7.58 10.05 -15.46
N ASP A 341 7.40 11.20 -14.80
CA ASP A 341 6.41 12.19 -15.19
C ASP A 341 6.94 13.05 -16.34
N PRO A 342 6.29 13.05 -17.52
CA PRO A 342 6.72 13.85 -18.67
C PRO A 342 6.87 15.34 -18.37
N ASP A 343 6.01 15.91 -17.53
CA ASP A 343 6.01 17.33 -17.17
C ASP A 343 7.18 17.69 -16.23
N MET A 344 7.74 16.72 -15.51
CA MET A 344 8.77 16.93 -14.50
C MET A 344 10.15 16.40 -14.88
N ARG A 345 10.22 15.58 -15.91
CA ARG A 345 11.48 14.91 -16.33
C ARG A 345 12.64 15.90 -16.53
N ASP A 346 12.36 17.06 -17.08
CA ASP A 346 13.40 18.05 -17.39
C ASP A 346 13.94 18.75 -16.15
N CYS A 347 13.22 18.74 -15.01
CA CYS A 347 13.74 19.32 -13.78
C CYS A 347 14.89 18.53 -13.15
N ILE A 348 15.00 17.24 -13.49
CA ILE A 348 16.06 16.34 -12.99
C ILE A 348 17.32 16.41 -13.86
N ARG A 349 17.18 16.78 -15.14
CA ARG A 349 18.28 16.79 -16.13
C ARG A 349 19.52 17.56 -15.67
N PRO A 350 19.44 18.73 -15.03
CA PRO A 350 20.61 19.47 -14.53
C PRO A 350 21.42 18.71 -13.49
N PHE A 351 20.83 17.73 -12.80
CA PHE A 351 21.42 16.98 -11.68
C PHE A 351 21.89 15.58 -12.06
N LEU A 352 21.96 15.25 -13.36
CA LEU A 352 22.33 13.89 -13.79
C LEU A 352 23.77 13.50 -13.43
N SER A 353 24.68 14.46 -13.33
CA SER A 353 26.06 14.23 -12.89
C SER A 353 26.13 13.80 -11.44
N GLU A 354 25.46 14.56 -10.57
CA GLU A 354 25.39 14.28 -9.13
C GLU A 354 24.65 12.96 -8.84
N LEU A 355 23.60 12.67 -9.61
CA LEU A 355 22.88 11.39 -9.50
C LEU A 355 23.75 10.19 -9.90
N ARG A 356 24.58 10.33 -10.93
CA ARG A 356 25.54 9.28 -11.35
C ARG A 356 26.60 9.06 -10.28
N GLU A 357 27.18 10.11 -9.77
CA GLU A 357 28.18 10.03 -8.69
C GLU A 357 27.57 9.39 -7.43
N ALA A 358 26.34 9.81 -7.04
CA ALA A 358 25.63 9.21 -5.93
C ALA A 358 25.33 7.72 -6.16
N ALA A 359 25.00 7.31 -7.39
CA ALA A 359 24.76 5.91 -7.74
C ALA A 359 26.03 5.04 -7.68
N GLU A 360 27.19 5.61 -8.04
CA GLU A 360 28.49 4.92 -7.97
C GLU A 360 28.97 4.69 -6.53
N THR A 361 28.56 5.56 -5.61
CA THR A 361 28.88 5.45 -4.17
C THR A 361 27.94 4.49 -3.42
N LEU A 362 26.83 4.05 -4.04
CA LEU A 362 26.00 3.02 -3.44
C LEU A 362 26.78 1.70 -3.39
N PRO A 363 26.78 0.98 -2.24
CA PRO A 363 27.35 -0.35 -2.21
C PRO A 363 26.66 -1.17 -3.31
N ARG A 364 27.44 -1.68 -4.25
CA ARG A 364 26.95 -2.73 -5.15
C ARG A 364 26.47 -3.81 -4.22
N LEU A 365 25.20 -4.14 -4.27
CA LEU A 365 24.68 -5.34 -3.65
C LEU A 365 25.37 -6.49 -4.39
N GLU A 366 26.57 -6.84 -3.95
CA GLU A 366 27.21 -8.08 -4.33
C GLU A 366 26.22 -9.17 -3.93
N ASN A 367 26.04 -10.12 -4.83
CA ASN A 367 25.22 -11.31 -4.67
C ASN A 367 25.77 -12.18 -3.52
N GLU A 368 25.71 -11.71 -2.30
CA GLU A 368 25.80 -12.55 -1.12
C GLU A 368 24.41 -13.06 -0.84
N ASP A 369 24.22 -14.32 -1.20
CA ASP A 369 23.14 -15.27 -0.94
C ASP A 369 22.46 -15.80 -2.22
N ALA A 370 23.27 -16.37 -3.12
CA ALA A 370 22.87 -17.48 -3.95
C ALA A 370 23.52 -18.74 -3.36
N GLY A 371 22.96 -19.21 -2.25
CA GLY A 371 23.26 -20.47 -1.62
C GLY A 371 22.00 -21.17 -1.20
#